data_c6ea238b4f1a8c7c277c8f248e44800f
#
_entry.id   c6ea238b4f1a8c7c277c8f248e44800f
#
_cell.length_a   1.000
_cell.length_b   1.000
_cell.length_c   1.000
_cell.angle_alpha   90.00
_cell.angle_beta   90.00
_cell.angle_gamma   90.00
#
_symmetry.space_group_name_H-M   'P 1'
#
loop_
_entity.id
_entity.type
_entity.pdbx_description
1 polymer ?
#
loop_
_entity_poly.entity_id
_entity_poly.type
_entity_poly.pdbx_seq_one_letter_code
_entity_poly.pdbx_strand_id
1 'polypeptide(L)'
;MVFAKRLREGVRSGQITCSVRIWVRPHVKVGARYCMEEGEIEIDSIERIGLPDITPELARESGFLGILDLLKVAKHGAGENIYLVRFHYVPLTRRKVQPAKPAKPHLPAQI
;
A
#
# COMPACT_ATOMS: atom_id res chain seq x y z
N MET A 1 -1.19 -6.54 1.98
CA MET A 1 -1.60 -5.94 0.70
C MET A 1 -0.51 -6.18 -0.33
N VAL A 2 -0.88 -6.71 -1.48
CA VAL A 2 0.08 -7.12 -2.51
C VAL A 2 -0.09 -6.24 -3.74
N PHE A 3 1.02 -5.81 -4.32
CA PHE A 3 1.03 -4.99 -5.53
C PHE A 3 1.60 -5.78 -6.70
N ALA A 4 1.05 -5.54 -7.89
CA ALA A 4 1.65 -6.08 -9.12
C ALA A 4 3.08 -5.55 -9.22
N LYS A 5 3.97 -6.39 -9.74
CA LYS A 5 5.39 -6.06 -9.79
C LYS A 5 5.67 -4.72 -10.46
N ARG A 6 4.95 -4.41 -11.53
CA ARG A 6 5.16 -3.16 -12.29
C ARG A 6 4.78 -1.91 -11.50
N LEU A 7 4.02 -2.05 -10.41
CA LEU A 7 3.58 -0.91 -9.61
C LEU A 7 4.50 -0.64 -8.42
N ARG A 8 5.34 -1.60 -8.05
CA ARG A 8 6.10 -1.51 -6.80
C ARG A 8 7.08 -0.36 -6.76
N GLU A 9 7.73 -0.06 -7.89
CA GLU A 9 8.65 1.06 -7.92
C GLU A 9 7.92 2.40 -7.74
N GLY A 10 6.72 2.54 -8.32
CA GLY A 10 5.92 3.74 -8.12
C GLY A 10 5.51 3.91 -6.67
N VAL A 11 5.20 2.81 -5.98
CA VAL A 11 4.88 2.86 -4.55
C VAL A 11 6.12 3.25 -3.74
N ARG A 12 7.28 2.65 -4.04
CA ARG A 12 8.53 2.97 -3.34
C ARG A 12 8.92 4.44 -3.51
N SER A 13 8.73 4.98 -4.69
CA SER A 13 9.14 6.36 -5.00
C SER A 13 8.16 7.40 -4.48
N GLY A 14 6.99 6.97 -4.03
CA GLY A 14 5.96 7.89 -3.57
C GLY A 14 5.08 8.44 -4.69
N GLN A 15 5.23 7.95 -5.91
CA GLN A 15 4.39 8.37 -7.03
C GLN A 15 3.00 7.75 -6.95
N ILE A 16 2.92 6.52 -6.41
CA ILE A 16 1.65 5.82 -6.24
C ILE A 16 1.33 5.80 -4.76
N THR A 17 0.24 6.45 -4.38
CA THR A 17 -0.18 6.59 -2.98
C THR A 17 -1.61 6.12 -2.75
N CYS A 18 -2.19 5.43 -3.74
CA CYS A 18 -3.54 4.88 -3.59
C CYS A 18 -3.67 3.60 -4.40
N SER A 19 -4.66 2.81 -4.04
CA SER A 19 -4.97 1.55 -4.73
C SER A 19 -6.46 1.32 -4.65
N VAL A 20 -7.05 0.87 -5.77
CA VAL A 20 -8.45 0.48 -5.81
C VAL A 20 -8.50 -1.04 -5.72
N ARG A 21 -9.27 -1.54 -4.77
CA ARG A 21 -9.39 -2.98 -4.52
C ARG A 21 -10.85 -3.40 -4.45
N ILE A 22 -11.14 -4.58 -4.99
CA ILE A 22 -12.49 -5.15 -4.95
C ILE A 22 -12.44 -6.36 -4.02
N TRP A 23 -13.05 -6.21 -2.84
CA TRP A 23 -13.00 -7.20 -1.76
C TRP A 23 -14.40 -7.45 -1.21
N VAL A 24 -14.56 -8.54 -0.46
CA VAL A 24 -15.76 -8.75 0.36
C VAL A 24 -15.77 -7.75 1.51
N ARG A 25 -14.61 -7.57 2.14
CA ARG A 25 -14.39 -6.60 3.23
C ARG A 25 -12.92 -6.17 3.18
N PRO A 26 -12.57 -5.06 3.83
CA PRO A 26 -11.19 -4.60 3.78
C PRO A 26 -10.21 -5.64 4.31
N HIS A 27 -9.12 -5.85 3.56
CA HIS A 27 -8.04 -6.75 3.96
C HIS A 27 -6.92 -6.01 4.70
N VAL A 28 -7.07 -4.71 4.90
CA VAL A 28 -6.07 -3.87 5.57
C VAL A 28 -6.79 -2.98 6.58
N LYS A 29 -6.02 -2.39 7.50
CA LYS A 29 -6.56 -1.51 8.53
C LYS A 29 -5.88 -0.16 8.49
N VAL A 30 -6.64 0.91 8.74
CA VAL A 30 -6.09 2.26 8.84
C VAL A 30 -5.07 2.29 9.98
N GLY A 31 -3.91 2.88 9.70
CA GLY A 31 -2.84 2.99 10.68
C GLY A 31 -1.91 1.79 10.73
N ALA A 32 -2.28 0.68 10.11
CA ALA A 32 -1.44 -0.51 10.10
C ALA A 32 -0.38 -0.41 9.00
N ARG A 33 0.70 -1.17 9.16
CA ARG A 33 1.78 -1.22 8.20
C ARG A 33 1.91 -2.61 7.62
N TYR A 34 2.25 -2.67 6.34
CA TYR A 34 2.39 -3.92 5.60
C TYR A 34 3.67 -3.89 4.78
N CYS A 35 4.37 -5.00 4.72
CA CYS A 35 5.62 -5.09 3.98
C CYS A 35 5.43 -4.78 2.51
N MET A 36 6.33 -4.00 1.95
CA MET A 36 6.37 -3.70 0.51
C MET A 36 7.82 -3.48 0.13
N GLU A 37 8.36 -4.41 -0.65
CA GLU A 37 9.79 -4.43 -1.02
C GLU A 37 10.63 -4.40 0.26
N GLU A 38 11.64 -3.54 0.33
CA GLU A 38 12.49 -3.47 1.52
C GLU A 38 11.89 -2.66 2.66
N GLY A 39 10.80 -1.94 2.42
CA GLY A 39 10.16 -1.10 3.43
C GLY A 39 8.76 -1.57 3.73
N GLU A 40 7.90 -0.61 4.07
CA GLU A 40 6.49 -0.87 4.41
C GLU A 40 5.62 0.21 3.81
N ILE A 41 4.32 -0.09 3.71
CA ILE A 41 3.31 0.94 3.47
C ILE A 41 2.50 1.10 4.74
N GLU A 42 2.11 2.32 5.05
CA GLU A 42 1.20 2.61 6.14
C GLU A 42 -0.11 3.07 5.55
N ILE A 43 -1.22 2.51 6.03
CA ILE A 43 -2.55 2.79 5.50
C ILE A 43 -3.08 4.07 6.12
N ASP A 44 -3.36 5.06 5.27
CA ASP A 44 -3.86 6.36 5.72
C ASP A 44 -5.37 6.40 5.79
N SER A 45 -6.06 5.81 4.80
CA SER A 45 -7.53 5.80 4.80
C SER A 45 -8.05 4.66 3.92
N ILE A 46 -9.28 4.25 4.21
CA ILE A 46 -10.00 3.25 3.43
C ILE A 46 -11.39 3.81 3.20
N GLU A 47 -11.78 3.94 1.94
CA GLU A 47 -13.07 4.50 1.59
C GLU A 47 -13.80 3.55 0.65
N ARG A 48 -15.07 3.27 0.95
CA ARG A 48 -15.88 2.47 0.04
C ARG A 48 -16.42 3.38 -1.06
N ILE A 49 -16.21 3.00 -2.32
CA ILE A 49 -16.61 3.80 -3.47
C ILE A 49 -17.46 2.95 -4.42
N GLY A 50 -18.07 3.60 -5.40
CA GLY A 50 -18.83 2.92 -6.45
C GLY A 50 -18.09 2.96 -7.78
N LEU A 51 -18.58 2.16 -8.75
CA LEU A 51 -17.99 2.17 -10.08
C LEU A 51 -17.94 3.57 -10.71
N PRO A 52 -18.97 4.43 -10.56
CA PRO A 52 -18.88 5.78 -11.15
C PRO A 52 -17.76 6.62 -10.58
N ASP A 53 -17.23 6.26 -9.40
CA ASP A 53 -16.14 7.01 -8.78
C ASP A 53 -14.78 6.64 -9.38
N ILE A 54 -14.71 5.56 -10.17
CA ILE A 54 -13.47 5.15 -10.82
C ILE A 54 -13.33 5.92 -12.12
N THR A 55 -12.51 6.97 -12.08
CA THR A 55 -12.25 7.81 -13.25
C THR A 55 -10.94 7.44 -13.90
N PRO A 56 -10.70 7.86 -15.15
CA PRO A 56 -9.38 7.67 -15.77
C PRO A 56 -8.26 8.29 -14.95
N GLU A 57 -8.53 9.42 -14.28
CA GLU A 57 -7.56 10.09 -13.42
C GLU A 57 -7.21 9.21 -12.23
N LEU A 58 -8.21 8.64 -11.57
CA LEU A 58 -7.98 7.75 -10.43
C LEU A 58 -7.21 6.51 -10.87
N ALA A 59 -7.53 5.96 -12.03
CA ALA A 59 -6.81 4.81 -12.55
C ALA A 59 -5.32 5.14 -12.72
N ARG A 60 -5.00 6.31 -13.27
CA ARG A 60 -3.62 6.72 -13.46
C ARG A 60 -2.91 6.99 -12.14
N GLU A 61 -3.61 7.60 -11.16
CA GLU A 61 -3.04 7.82 -9.83
C GLU A 61 -2.68 6.50 -9.15
N SER A 62 -3.45 5.46 -9.45
CA SER A 62 -3.21 4.11 -8.90
C SER A 62 -2.14 3.34 -9.68
N GLY A 63 -1.58 3.93 -10.72
CA GLY A 63 -0.50 3.34 -11.50
C GLY A 63 -0.93 2.58 -12.73
N PHE A 64 -2.18 2.74 -13.17
CA PHE A 64 -2.70 2.02 -14.34
C PHE A 64 -2.84 2.94 -15.54
N LEU A 65 -2.89 2.32 -16.72
CA LEU A 65 -3.03 3.07 -17.98
C LEU A 65 -4.41 3.66 -18.15
N GLY A 66 -5.42 3.02 -17.57
CA GLY A 66 -6.81 3.46 -17.65
C GLY A 66 -7.71 2.55 -16.83
N ILE A 67 -9.02 2.78 -16.95
CA ILE A 67 -10.00 2.07 -16.11
C ILE A 67 -9.98 0.55 -16.37
N LEU A 68 -9.89 0.14 -17.63
CA LEU A 68 -9.88 -1.30 -17.92
C LEU A 68 -8.65 -2.00 -17.34
N ASP A 69 -7.51 -1.34 -17.42
CA ASP A 69 -6.27 -1.87 -16.87
C ASP A 69 -6.39 -2.03 -15.35
N LEU A 70 -6.97 -1.03 -14.69
CA LEU A 70 -7.20 -1.09 -13.26
C LEU A 70 -8.12 -2.24 -12.89
N LEU A 71 -9.24 -2.39 -13.59
CA LEU A 71 -10.23 -3.40 -13.25
C LEU A 71 -9.70 -4.83 -13.42
N LYS A 72 -8.79 -5.03 -14.36
CA LYS A 72 -8.18 -6.36 -14.55
C LYS A 72 -7.39 -6.81 -13.33
N VAL A 73 -6.84 -5.88 -12.56
CA VAL A 73 -5.97 -6.18 -11.43
C VAL A 73 -6.70 -6.05 -10.10
N ALA A 74 -7.70 -5.17 -10.03
CA ALA A 74 -8.37 -4.85 -8.77
C ALA A 74 -9.16 -6.00 -8.17
N LYS A 75 -9.76 -6.84 -9.00
CA LYS A 75 -10.63 -7.90 -8.51
C LYS A 75 -9.88 -9.19 -8.25
N HIS A 76 -9.99 -9.68 -7.03
CA HIS A 76 -9.43 -10.96 -6.62
C HIS A 76 -10.51 -11.72 -5.86
N GLY A 77 -10.83 -12.92 -6.31
CA GLY A 77 -11.82 -13.76 -5.65
C GLY A 77 -13.23 -13.27 -5.86
N ALA A 78 -14.09 -13.49 -4.87
CA ALA A 78 -15.53 -13.29 -4.97
C ALA A 78 -16.01 -11.93 -4.48
N GLY A 79 -15.11 -11.02 -4.14
CA GLY A 79 -15.49 -9.71 -3.60
C GLY A 79 -16.23 -8.85 -4.62
N GLU A 80 -17.15 -8.03 -4.12
CA GLU A 80 -17.92 -7.12 -4.96
C GLU A 80 -17.87 -5.68 -4.47
N ASN A 81 -17.33 -5.44 -3.29
CA ASN A 81 -17.23 -4.09 -2.72
C ASN A 81 -15.94 -3.43 -3.18
N ILE A 82 -16.05 -2.18 -3.59
CA ILE A 82 -14.91 -1.45 -4.13
C ILE A 82 -14.38 -0.51 -3.05
N TYR A 83 -13.08 -0.60 -2.77
CA TYR A 83 -12.43 0.23 -1.76
C TYR A 83 -11.31 1.05 -2.38
N LEU A 84 -11.25 2.32 -2.01
CA LEU A 84 -10.13 3.19 -2.33
C LEU A 84 -9.27 3.25 -1.09
N VAL A 85 -8.06 2.70 -1.18
CA VAL A 85 -7.11 2.64 -0.08
C VAL A 85 -6.01 3.66 -0.36
N ARG A 86 -5.83 4.60 0.57
CA ARG A 86 -4.73 5.57 0.48
C ARG A 86 -3.65 5.19 1.49
N PHE A 87 -2.41 5.37 1.09
CA PHE A 87 -1.27 4.93 1.89
C PHE A 87 -0.05 5.77 1.55
N HIS A 88 1.01 5.59 2.34
CA HIS A 88 2.32 6.15 2.00
C HIS A 88 3.40 5.13 2.31
N TYR A 89 4.52 5.26 1.62
CA TYR A 89 5.63 4.34 1.77
C TYR A 89 6.54 4.76 2.92
N VAL A 90 6.97 3.78 3.72
CA VAL A 90 7.91 3.99 4.83
C VAL A 90 9.20 3.26 4.46
N PRO A 91 10.27 4.01 4.14
CA PRO A 91 11.53 3.40 3.68
C PRO A 91 12.23 2.59 4.77
N LEU A 92 12.95 1.58 4.35
CA LEU A 92 13.74 0.75 5.26
C LEU A 92 14.76 1.56 6.04
N THR A 93 15.42 2.50 5.40
CA THR A 93 16.46 3.30 6.05
C THR A 93 15.92 4.05 7.25
N ARG A 94 14.70 4.55 7.19
CA ARG A 94 14.08 5.23 8.32
C ARG A 94 13.88 4.28 9.48
N ARG A 95 13.49 3.05 9.19
CA ARG A 95 13.26 2.06 10.23
C ARG A 95 14.55 1.65 10.92
N LYS A 96 15.64 1.56 10.18
CA LYS A 96 16.92 1.18 10.74
C LYS A 96 17.47 2.21 11.70
N VAL A 97 17.15 3.46 11.48
CA VAL A 97 17.65 4.52 12.35
C VAL A 97 17.11 4.38 13.76
N GLN A 98 16.01 3.76 13.87
CA GLN A 98 15.40 3.63 15.17
C GLN A 98 15.86 2.43 15.87
N PRO A 99 16.55 1.81 15.98
CA PRO A 99 16.65 0.71 16.78
C PRO A 99 17.72 0.53 17.53
N ALA A 100 17.81 0.73 17.31
CA ALA A 100 18.58 0.29 17.71
C ALA A 100 18.53 -0.31 18.74
N LYS A 101 17.96 -0.27 18.63
CA LYS A 101 18.02 -0.84 19.42
C LYS A 101 18.44 -1.44 19.90
N PRO A 102 18.63 -1.20 19.96
CA PRO A 102 19.13 -1.78 20.60
C PRO A 102 19.58 -2.27 21.12
N ALA A 103 19.73 -2.11 20.85
CA ALA A 103 20.13 -2.72 21.48
C ALA A 103 20.51 -3.16 21.99
N LYS A 104 20.54 -3.02 21.90
CA LYS A 104 20.91 -3.58 22.60
C LYS A 104 21.48 -3.82 23.15
N PRO A 105 21.76 -3.69 23.17
CA PRO A 105 22.33 -3.94 23.89
C PRO A 105 22.89 -4.21 24.38
N HIS A 106 22.97 -4.16 24.30
CA HIS A 106 23.46 -4.53 25.03
C HIS A 106 24.06 -4.61 25.29
N LEU A 107 24.29 -4.39 24.86
CA LEU A 107 24.93 -4.55 25.33
C LEU A 107 25.45 -4.50 25.72
N PRO A 108 25.66 -4.31 25.80
CA PRO A 108 26.29 -4.38 26.48
C PRO A 108 26.83 -4.43 26.76
N ALA A 109 26.74 -4.35 26.45
CA ALA A 109 27.28 -4.58 26.98
C ALA A 109 27.80 -4.62 27.04
N GLN A 110 27.87 -4.40 26.74
CA GLN A 110 28.35 -4.54 27.07
C GLN A 110 28.82 -4.32 27.45
N ILE A 111 29.06 -4.07 27.27
CA ILE A 111 29.71 -3.96 27.87
C ILE A 111 29.93 -3.98 28.53
#